data_b704897ec8e5c12f7b7edc4c3b7fc166
#
_entry.id   b704897ec8e5c12f7b7edc4c3b7fc166
#
_cell.length_a   1.000
_cell.length_b   1.000
_cell.length_c   1.000
_cell.angle_alpha   90.00
_cell.angle_beta   90.00
_cell.angle_gamma   90.00
#
_symmetry.space_group_name_H-M   'P 1'
#
loop_
_entity.id
_entity.type
_entity.pdbx_description
1 polymer ?
#
loop_
_entity_poly.entity_id
_entity_poly.type
_entity_poly.pdbx_seq_one_letter_code
_entity_poly.pdbx_strand_id
1 'polypeptide(L)'
;MASDLPIGTLLDSSTPASLNPARLNRHTFWCGQSGSGKTYSLGVLLEQVLLHTRLPIVVLDPNSDFVRIGELRDDVPETEAAELAKRNIRVLHSAAGQGQQLKVKFLGLDVRSRAALLQLDPILDKREYNTLLRTESAGVTELEGQSLIDWLRASGDPDLRDISLRIENLGVTEWDMWAYGDEPVTAVVDEQADATVVDLGSFGAKEQMQTAALAVLEHLWNNRHERVGRLVVLDEAHNLCSPEPSSPLEELLTERIVQIAAEGRKYGIWLLLSTQRPSKVHPNALSQCDNLALMRMSSANDLAELGLTFGYAPAELLDRAMGFKQGQALFAGGFAPEPQVIQVGKRLTEEGGSDVAVPLR
;
A
#
# COMPACT_ATOMS: atom_id res chain seq x y z
N MET A 1 15.57 -21.61 -14.46
CA MET A 1 15.35 -21.49 -13.00
C MET A 1 15.21 -20.01 -12.74
N ALA A 2 14.23 -19.57 -11.97
CA ALA A 2 14.19 -18.17 -11.56
C ALA A 2 15.44 -17.88 -10.72
N SER A 3 16.16 -16.79 -11.02
CA SER A 3 17.28 -16.35 -10.22
C SER A 3 16.76 -15.88 -8.85
N ASP A 4 17.43 -16.27 -7.77
CA ASP A 4 17.12 -15.77 -6.44
C ASP A 4 17.29 -14.24 -6.39
N LEU A 5 16.60 -13.58 -5.45
CA LEU A 5 16.68 -12.14 -5.23
C LEU A 5 17.85 -11.85 -4.27
N PRO A 6 18.99 -11.31 -4.73
CA PRO A 6 20.08 -10.94 -3.83
C PRO A 6 19.62 -9.81 -2.90
N ILE A 7 19.65 -10.04 -1.58
CA ILE A 7 19.16 -9.05 -0.61
C ILE A 7 20.29 -8.47 0.27
N GLY A 8 21.47 -9.06 0.25
CA GLY A 8 22.61 -8.62 1.05
C GLY A 8 23.56 -9.75 1.37
N THR A 9 24.11 -9.78 2.58
CA THR A 9 25.01 -10.81 3.07
C THR A 9 24.53 -11.32 4.44
N LEU A 10 24.87 -12.56 4.76
CA LEU A 10 24.67 -13.08 6.11
C LEU A 10 25.41 -12.20 7.12
N LEU A 11 24.80 -11.96 8.27
CA LEU A 11 25.41 -11.12 9.31
C LEU A 11 26.78 -11.70 9.73
N ASP A 12 27.76 -10.80 9.91
CA ASP A 12 29.15 -11.12 10.28
C ASP A 12 29.88 -12.03 9.26
N SER A 13 29.41 -12.05 8.00
CA SER A 13 29.98 -12.86 6.92
C SER A 13 29.92 -12.10 5.59
N SER A 14 30.78 -12.48 4.64
CA SER A 14 30.70 -12.06 3.25
C SER A 14 29.84 -13.00 2.39
N THR A 15 29.20 -13.99 2.99
CA THR A 15 28.36 -14.95 2.28
C THR A 15 27.11 -14.25 1.74
N PRO A 16 26.87 -14.29 0.42
CA PRO A 16 25.66 -13.70 -0.17
C PRO A 16 24.38 -14.30 0.43
N ALA A 17 23.40 -13.46 0.67
CA ALA A 17 22.08 -13.84 1.12
C ALA A 17 21.05 -13.46 0.06
N SER A 18 20.11 -14.36 -0.21
CA SER A 18 19.06 -14.16 -1.21
C SER A 18 17.72 -14.68 -0.75
N LEU A 19 16.67 -14.17 -1.38
CA LEU A 19 15.29 -14.59 -1.15
C LEU A 19 14.75 -15.31 -2.40
N ASN A 20 13.87 -16.27 -2.18
CA ASN A 20 13.21 -17.01 -3.25
C ASN A 20 12.01 -16.22 -3.82
N PRO A 21 12.08 -15.71 -5.06
CA PRO A 21 11.00 -14.92 -5.66
C PRO A 21 9.69 -15.70 -5.80
N ALA A 22 9.74 -17.03 -5.99
CA ALA A 22 8.55 -17.84 -6.10
C ALA A 22 7.70 -17.87 -4.82
N ARG A 23 8.28 -17.48 -3.70
CA ARG A 23 7.61 -17.38 -2.39
C ARG A 23 7.04 -16.00 -2.08
N LEU A 24 7.21 -15.01 -2.96
CA LEU A 24 6.47 -13.77 -2.92
C LEU A 24 4.98 -13.96 -3.27
N ASN A 25 4.59 -15.16 -3.70
CA ASN A 25 3.19 -15.58 -3.81
C ASN A 25 2.53 -15.87 -2.44
N ARG A 26 3.16 -15.43 -1.36
CA ARG A 26 2.68 -15.45 0.02
C ARG A 26 2.67 -14.02 0.57
N HIS A 27 1.76 -13.75 1.50
CA HIS A 27 1.79 -12.45 2.17
C HIS A 27 3.05 -12.32 3.01
N THR A 28 3.60 -11.13 3.02
CA THR A 28 4.85 -10.80 3.70
C THR A 28 4.61 -9.69 4.71
N PHE A 29 5.13 -9.85 5.90
CA PHE A 29 5.17 -8.80 6.91
C PHE A 29 6.59 -8.24 7.03
N TRP A 30 6.71 -6.92 6.92
CA TRP A 30 7.99 -6.20 6.96
C TRP A 30 7.94 -5.15 8.05
N CYS A 31 8.66 -5.35 9.15
CA CYS A 31 8.56 -4.42 10.27
C CYS A 31 9.92 -4.02 10.84
N GLY A 32 9.95 -2.84 11.45
CA GLY A 32 11.10 -2.27 12.11
C GLY A 32 10.84 -0.84 12.54
N GLN A 33 11.38 -0.45 13.69
CA GLN A 33 11.21 0.90 14.22
C GLN A 33 11.85 1.97 13.33
N SER A 34 11.49 3.24 13.55
CA SER A 34 12.10 4.37 12.87
C SER A 34 13.63 4.35 12.99
N GLY A 35 14.33 4.66 11.90
CA GLY A 35 15.80 4.62 11.81
C GLY A 35 16.41 3.23 11.78
N SER A 36 15.62 2.14 11.66
CA SER A 36 16.14 0.79 11.44
C SER A 36 16.62 0.54 10.01
N GLY A 37 16.21 1.36 9.06
CA GLY A 37 16.43 1.19 7.62
C GLY A 37 15.31 0.41 6.92
N LYS A 38 14.09 0.40 7.49
CA LYS A 38 12.91 -0.31 6.95
C LYS A 38 12.62 0.08 5.49
N THR A 39 12.44 1.36 5.21
CA THR A 39 12.15 1.88 3.87
C THR A 39 13.29 1.58 2.88
N TYR A 40 14.54 1.76 3.32
CA TYR A 40 15.72 1.42 2.54
C TYR A 40 15.75 -0.06 2.15
N SER A 41 15.58 -0.96 3.12
CA SER A 41 15.61 -2.41 2.90
C SER A 41 14.46 -2.92 2.07
N LEU A 42 13.28 -2.32 2.22
CA LEU A 42 12.13 -2.61 1.37
C LEU A 42 12.40 -2.16 -0.07
N GLY A 43 13.01 -0.97 -0.27
CA GLY A 43 13.46 -0.50 -1.58
C GLY A 43 14.41 -1.50 -2.25
N VAL A 44 15.41 -2.02 -1.52
CA VAL A 44 16.29 -3.08 -2.04
C VAL A 44 15.50 -4.30 -2.51
N LEU A 45 14.51 -4.77 -1.76
CA LEU A 45 13.66 -5.88 -2.20
C LEU A 45 12.93 -5.54 -3.49
N LEU A 46 12.28 -4.37 -3.58
CA LEU A 46 11.49 -3.99 -4.75
C LEU A 46 12.37 -3.88 -6.01
N GLU A 47 13.58 -3.32 -5.87
CA GLU A 47 14.57 -3.28 -6.95
C GLU A 47 14.96 -4.68 -7.44
N GLN A 48 15.18 -5.62 -6.51
CA GLN A 48 15.50 -7.00 -6.88
C GLN A 48 14.32 -7.70 -7.56
N VAL A 49 13.08 -7.41 -7.15
CA VAL A 49 11.87 -7.89 -7.83
C VAL A 49 11.81 -7.34 -9.26
N LEU A 50 12.08 -6.04 -9.45
CA LEU A 50 12.13 -5.39 -10.76
C LEU A 50 13.22 -5.98 -11.66
N LEU A 51 14.40 -6.27 -11.12
CA LEU A 51 15.53 -6.82 -11.87
C LEU A 51 15.33 -8.27 -12.29
N HIS A 52 14.79 -9.11 -11.40
CA HIS A 52 14.83 -10.57 -11.55
C HIS A 52 13.49 -11.23 -11.83
N THR A 53 12.38 -10.46 -11.86
CA THR A 53 11.04 -11.01 -12.09
C THR A 53 10.27 -10.18 -13.12
N ARG A 54 9.07 -10.67 -13.48
CA ARG A 54 8.05 -9.93 -14.23
C ARG A 54 6.82 -9.67 -13.33
N LEU A 55 7.01 -9.68 -12.03
CA LEU A 55 5.93 -9.50 -11.08
C LEU A 55 5.57 -8.01 -11.00
N PRO A 56 4.38 -7.58 -11.45
CA PRO A 56 3.94 -6.21 -11.29
C PRO A 56 3.82 -5.84 -9.81
N ILE A 57 4.30 -4.66 -9.49
CA ILE A 57 4.29 -4.11 -8.12
C ILE A 57 3.31 -2.94 -8.08
N VAL A 58 2.45 -2.91 -7.06
CA VAL A 58 1.63 -1.73 -6.72
C VAL A 58 1.99 -1.30 -5.31
N VAL A 59 2.47 -0.06 -5.15
CA VAL A 59 2.86 0.48 -3.84
C VAL A 59 1.85 1.52 -3.41
N LEU A 60 1.18 1.32 -2.28
CA LEU A 60 0.42 2.35 -1.58
C LEU A 60 1.37 3.02 -0.58
N ASP A 61 1.76 4.27 -0.85
CA ASP A 61 2.88 4.98 -0.23
C ASP A 61 2.42 6.22 0.55
N PRO A 62 2.05 6.09 1.83
CA PRO A 62 1.59 7.20 2.65
C PRO A 62 2.64 8.26 2.99
N ASN A 63 3.91 7.95 2.79
CA ASN A 63 5.02 8.85 3.16
C ASN A 63 5.79 9.40 1.96
N SER A 64 5.41 9.06 0.71
CA SER A 64 6.14 9.42 -0.51
C SER A 64 7.60 8.87 -0.53
N ASP A 65 7.83 7.73 0.11
CA ASP A 65 9.16 7.12 0.25
C ASP A 65 9.66 6.44 -1.03
N PHE A 66 8.73 6.03 -1.92
CA PHE A 66 9.01 5.26 -3.14
C PHE A 66 8.77 6.05 -4.43
N VAL A 67 8.42 7.33 -4.36
CA VAL A 67 8.14 8.18 -5.55
C VAL A 67 9.34 8.33 -6.48
N ARG A 68 10.56 8.07 -6.00
CA ARG A 68 11.81 8.14 -6.76
C ARG A 68 12.39 6.77 -7.11
N ILE A 69 11.61 5.70 -7.00
CA ILE A 69 12.08 4.33 -7.31
C ILE A 69 12.51 4.14 -8.78
N GLY A 70 12.15 5.04 -9.67
CA GLY A 70 12.62 5.08 -11.05
C GLY A 70 13.93 5.85 -11.27
N GLU A 71 14.45 6.54 -10.24
CA GLU A 71 15.65 7.35 -10.32
C GLU A 71 16.85 6.59 -9.75
N LEU A 72 17.90 6.43 -10.57
CA LEU A 72 19.10 5.69 -10.17
C LEU A 72 20.04 6.56 -9.35
N ARG A 73 20.71 5.95 -8.38
CA ARG A 73 21.83 6.57 -7.66
C ARG A 73 23.09 6.63 -8.54
N ASP A 74 24.02 7.52 -8.23
CA ASP A 74 25.23 7.77 -9.03
C ASP A 74 26.18 6.57 -9.10
N ASP A 75 26.11 5.65 -8.13
CA ASP A 75 27.06 4.57 -7.94
C ASP A 75 26.48 3.17 -8.23
N VAL A 76 25.44 3.11 -9.09
CA VAL A 76 24.81 1.87 -9.55
C VAL A 76 25.70 1.19 -10.59
N PRO A 77 25.94 -0.13 -10.49
CA PRO A 77 26.66 -0.87 -11.52
C PRO A 77 25.94 -0.77 -12.87
N GLU A 78 26.71 -0.67 -13.97
CA GLU A 78 26.18 -0.39 -15.32
C GLU A 78 25.13 -1.42 -15.80
N THR A 79 25.32 -2.68 -15.41
CA THR A 79 24.40 -3.78 -15.76
C THR A 79 23.04 -3.60 -15.13
N GLU A 80 22.98 -3.33 -13.82
CA GLU A 80 21.73 -3.11 -13.07
C GLU A 80 21.07 -1.81 -13.51
N ALA A 81 21.85 -0.77 -13.73
CA ALA A 81 21.36 0.52 -14.25
C ALA A 81 20.65 0.35 -15.59
N ALA A 82 21.28 -0.37 -16.54
CA ALA A 82 20.73 -0.64 -17.87
C ALA A 82 19.45 -1.50 -17.81
N GLU A 83 19.34 -2.44 -16.86
CA GLU A 83 18.15 -3.25 -16.69
C GLU A 83 17.00 -2.47 -16.00
N LEU A 84 17.29 -1.69 -14.97
CA LEU A 84 16.27 -0.86 -14.30
C LEU A 84 15.73 0.24 -15.24
N ALA A 85 16.59 0.84 -16.08
CA ALA A 85 16.18 1.85 -17.05
C ALA A 85 15.17 1.34 -18.10
N LYS A 86 15.04 0.02 -18.30
CA LYS A 86 14.06 -0.59 -19.19
C LYS A 86 12.70 -0.80 -18.54
N ARG A 87 12.59 -0.61 -17.22
CA ARG A 87 11.35 -0.88 -16.48
C ARG A 87 10.34 0.22 -16.68
N ASN A 88 9.09 -0.19 -16.89
CA ASN A 88 7.97 0.72 -16.92
C ASN A 88 7.54 1.01 -15.48
N ILE A 89 7.90 2.19 -14.97
CA ILE A 89 7.57 2.63 -13.62
C ILE A 89 6.62 3.83 -13.73
N ARG A 90 5.43 3.69 -13.16
CA ARG A 90 4.42 4.73 -13.09
C ARG A 90 4.36 5.28 -11.66
N VAL A 91 4.45 6.59 -11.52
CA VAL A 91 4.30 7.26 -10.22
C VAL A 91 3.14 8.23 -10.32
N LEU A 92 2.14 8.04 -9.48
CA LEU A 92 0.96 8.88 -9.38
C LEU A 92 1.08 9.73 -8.13
N HIS A 93 1.21 11.05 -8.31
CA HIS A 93 1.47 11.98 -7.21
C HIS A 93 0.19 12.57 -6.63
N SER A 94 0.07 12.57 -5.31
CA SER A 94 -0.99 13.28 -4.59
C SER A 94 -0.76 14.80 -4.57
N ALA A 95 0.50 15.26 -4.70
CA ALA A 95 0.85 16.67 -4.78
C ALA A 95 0.69 17.22 -6.19
N ALA A 96 0.05 18.39 -6.32
CA ALA A 96 -0.09 19.08 -7.60
C ALA A 96 1.27 19.49 -8.19
N GLY A 97 1.42 19.33 -9.52
CA GLY A 97 2.61 19.76 -10.25
C GLY A 97 3.81 18.83 -10.20
N GLN A 98 3.68 17.64 -9.62
CA GLN A 98 4.75 16.63 -9.53
C GLN A 98 4.52 15.46 -10.49
N GLY A 99 4.49 15.69 -11.79
CA GLY A 99 4.29 14.59 -12.76
C GLY A 99 2.82 14.18 -12.92
N GLN A 100 2.55 12.87 -13.12
CA GLN A 100 1.19 12.39 -13.29
C GLN A 100 0.43 12.45 -11.97
N GLN A 101 -0.74 13.09 -11.99
CA GLN A 101 -1.56 13.28 -10.81
C GLN A 101 -2.32 11.99 -10.44
N LEU A 102 -2.37 11.70 -9.13
CA LEU A 102 -3.22 10.66 -8.59
C LEU A 102 -4.68 11.10 -8.66
N LYS A 103 -5.47 10.41 -9.47
CA LYS A 103 -6.89 10.70 -9.66
C LYS A 103 -7.74 9.47 -9.34
N VAL A 104 -8.89 9.71 -8.71
CA VAL A 104 -9.88 8.69 -8.35
C VAL A 104 -11.23 9.04 -8.98
N LYS A 105 -11.89 8.08 -9.57
CA LYS A 105 -13.24 8.26 -10.11
C LYS A 105 -14.26 8.04 -8.98
N PHE A 106 -14.96 9.10 -8.54
CA PHE A 106 -15.94 9.02 -7.44
C PHE A 106 -17.02 7.96 -7.71
N LEU A 107 -17.64 7.99 -8.90
CA LEU A 107 -18.66 7.02 -9.30
C LEU A 107 -18.08 5.63 -9.65
N GLY A 108 -16.74 5.48 -9.67
CA GLY A 108 -16.05 4.20 -9.80
C GLY A 108 -15.89 3.45 -8.48
N LEU A 109 -16.07 4.14 -7.35
CA LEU A 109 -16.08 3.51 -6.04
C LEU A 109 -17.35 2.66 -5.85
N ASP A 110 -17.24 1.55 -5.15
CA ASP A 110 -18.40 0.75 -4.75
C ASP A 110 -19.41 1.63 -3.97
N VAL A 111 -20.70 1.32 -4.07
CA VAL A 111 -21.74 2.10 -3.39
C VAL A 111 -21.53 2.15 -1.87
N ARG A 112 -21.04 1.05 -1.27
CA ARG A 112 -20.70 1.01 0.17
C ARG A 112 -19.56 1.99 0.50
N SER A 113 -18.57 2.11 -0.38
CA SER A 113 -17.43 3.01 -0.21
C SER A 113 -17.85 4.48 -0.34
N ARG A 114 -18.73 4.79 -1.30
CA ARG A 114 -19.34 6.12 -1.40
C ARG A 114 -20.18 6.46 -0.18
N ALA A 115 -20.98 5.50 0.32
CA ALA A 115 -21.78 5.69 1.53
C ALA A 115 -20.86 5.92 2.76
N ALA A 116 -19.81 5.13 2.91
CA ALA A 116 -18.85 5.28 4.01
C ALA A 116 -18.11 6.64 3.94
N LEU A 117 -17.71 7.07 2.74
CA LEU A 117 -17.10 8.39 2.51
C LEU A 117 -18.05 9.53 2.89
N LEU A 118 -19.32 9.39 2.57
CA LEU A 118 -20.36 10.35 2.91
C LEU A 118 -20.88 10.19 4.36
N GLN A 119 -20.29 9.30 5.14
CA GLN A 119 -20.68 9.01 6.53
C GLN A 119 -22.18 8.66 6.64
N LEU A 120 -22.70 7.91 5.67
CA LEU A 120 -24.09 7.45 5.66
C LEU A 120 -24.22 6.12 6.41
N ASP A 121 -25.05 6.12 7.45
CA ASP A 121 -25.45 4.90 8.15
C ASP A 121 -26.69 4.27 7.46
N PRO A 122 -26.65 2.96 7.11
CA PRO A 122 -27.76 2.31 6.39
C PRO A 122 -29.07 2.22 7.19
N ILE A 123 -29.01 2.42 8.50
CA ILE A 123 -30.18 2.34 9.41
C ILE A 123 -30.67 3.75 9.77
N LEU A 124 -29.75 4.64 10.15
CA LEU A 124 -30.08 6.01 10.58
C LEU A 124 -30.41 6.90 9.39
N ASP A 125 -29.58 6.85 8.32
CA ASP A 125 -29.73 7.65 7.08
C ASP A 125 -30.38 6.81 5.96
N LYS A 126 -31.33 5.95 6.32
CA LYS A 126 -31.90 4.93 5.43
C LYS A 126 -32.47 5.45 4.11
N ARG A 127 -32.92 6.70 4.08
CA ARG A 127 -33.47 7.32 2.85
C ARG A 127 -32.36 7.68 1.89
N GLU A 128 -31.38 8.46 2.35
CA GLU A 128 -30.22 8.88 1.55
C GLU A 128 -29.42 7.66 1.10
N TYR A 129 -29.21 6.69 2.01
CA TYR A 129 -28.52 5.44 1.68
C TYR A 129 -29.26 4.66 0.58
N ASN A 130 -30.58 4.51 0.68
CA ASN A 130 -31.39 3.85 -0.34
C ASN A 130 -31.40 4.63 -1.67
N THR A 131 -31.40 5.96 -1.61
CA THR A 131 -31.32 6.82 -2.79
C THR A 131 -29.96 6.68 -3.48
N LEU A 132 -28.85 6.60 -2.72
CA LEU A 132 -27.53 6.32 -3.27
C LEU A 132 -27.50 4.98 -4.01
N LEU A 133 -28.10 3.91 -3.45
CA LEU A 133 -28.24 2.61 -4.11
C LEU A 133 -29.03 2.69 -5.42
N ARG A 134 -30.12 3.46 -5.44
CA ARG A 134 -30.95 3.64 -6.65
C ARG A 134 -30.24 4.44 -7.73
N THR A 135 -29.45 5.45 -7.36
CA THR A 135 -28.67 6.26 -8.29
C THR A 135 -27.69 5.40 -9.06
N GLU A 136 -27.06 4.42 -8.42
CA GLU A 136 -26.22 3.43 -9.08
C GLU A 136 -27.00 2.58 -10.09
N SER A 137 -28.18 2.09 -9.67
CA SER A 137 -29.07 1.29 -10.54
C SER A 137 -29.61 2.07 -11.74
N ALA A 138 -29.68 3.40 -11.63
CA ALA A 138 -30.14 4.30 -12.70
C ALA A 138 -29.06 4.61 -13.76
N GLY A 139 -27.83 4.06 -13.61
CA GLY A 139 -26.75 4.23 -14.59
C GLY A 139 -26.13 5.62 -14.62
N VAL A 140 -26.23 6.38 -13.53
CA VAL A 140 -25.57 7.69 -13.37
C VAL A 140 -24.09 7.47 -13.11
N THR A 141 -23.33 7.03 -14.12
CA THR A 141 -21.91 6.69 -14.00
C THR A 141 -20.98 7.72 -14.64
N GLU A 142 -21.55 8.72 -15.35
CA GLU A 142 -20.76 9.68 -16.14
C GLU A 142 -20.72 11.08 -15.54
N LEU A 143 -21.55 11.36 -14.53
CA LEU A 143 -21.56 12.66 -13.87
C LEU A 143 -20.54 12.71 -12.73
N GLU A 144 -19.70 13.73 -12.72
CA GLU A 144 -18.69 13.95 -11.69
C GLU A 144 -18.61 15.43 -11.29
N GLY A 145 -18.13 15.69 -10.07
CA GLY A 145 -17.86 17.04 -9.57
C GLY A 145 -19.11 17.92 -9.52
N GLN A 146 -18.94 19.14 -9.97
CA GLN A 146 -20.03 20.13 -9.96
C GLN A 146 -21.26 19.64 -10.75
N SER A 147 -21.05 18.93 -11.86
CA SER A 147 -22.13 18.35 -12.64
C SER A 147 -22.98 17.35 -11.87
N LEU A 148 -22.36 16.57 -11.00
CA LEU A 148 -23.07 15.64 -10.11
C LEU A 148 -23.91 16.42 -9.09
N ILE A 149 -23.33 17.42 -8.45
CA ILE A 149 -24.04 18.28 -7.48
C ILE A 149 -25.23 18.99 -8.15
N ASP A 150 -25.02 19.59 -9.31
CA ASP A 150 -26.10 20.28 -10.04
C ASP A 150 -27.22 19.31 -10.44
N TRP A 151 -26.87 18.09 -10.86
CA TRP A 151 -27.85 17.06 -11.17
C TRP A 151 -28.63 16.61 -9.92
N LEU A 152 -27.95 16.39 -8.79
CA LEU A 152 -28.60 16.03 -7.52
C LEU A 152 -29.58 17.10 -7.07
N ARG A 153 -29.22 18.39 -7.17
CA ARG A 153 -30.06 19.53 -6.82
C ARG A 153 -31.26 19.71 -7.77
N ALA A 154 -31.05 19.52 -9.07
CA ALA A 154 -32.05 19.71 -10.10
C ALA A 154 -33.09 18.58 -10.18
N SER A 155 -32.84 17.45 -9.54
CA SER A 155 -33.69 16.24 -9.63
C SER A 155 -35.11 16.44 -9.08
N GLY A 156 -35.31 17.41 -8.17
CA GLY A 156 -36.57 17.61 -7.47
C GLY A 156 -36.87 16.57 -6.36
N ASP A 157 -36.03 15.56 -6.21
CA ASP A 157 -36.10 14.55 -5.15
C ASP A 157 -35.45 15.10 -3.86
N PRO A 158 -36.22 15.20 -2.75
CA PRO A 158 -35.66 15.66 -1.47
C PRO A 158 -34.46 14.87 -0.97
N ASP A 159 -34.47 13.55 -1.16
CA ASP A 159 -33.38 12.68 -0.66
C ASP A 159 -32.08 12.90 -1.48
N LEU A 160 -32.19 13.16 -2.80
CA LEU A 160 -31.03 13.54 -3.62
C LEU A 160 -30.48 14.92 -3.24
N ARG A 161 -31.35 15.84 -2.87
CA ARG A 161 -30.95 17.15 -2.37
C ARG A 161 -30.22 17.05 -1.04
N ASP A 162 -30.67 16.20 -0.13
CA ASP A 162 -30.02 15.97 1.16
C ASP A 162 -28.62 15.35 0.95
N ILE A 163 -28.46 14.43 0.01
CA ILE A 163 -27.15 13.90 -0.39
C ILE A 163 -26.26 15.03 -0.92
N SER A 164 -26.76 15.96 -1.76
CA SER A 164 -25.96 17.06 -2.27
C SER A 164 -25.46 17.97 -1.15
N LEU A 165 -26.30 18.28 -0.17
CA LEU A 165 -25.93 19.08 1.01
C LEU A 165 -24.87 18.38 1.86
N ARG A 166 -24.98 17.06 2.02
CA ARG A 166 -24.00 16.27 2.77
C ARG A 166 -22.63 16.28 2.08
N ILE A 167 -22.59 16.07 0.76
CA ILE A 167 -21.36 16.13 -0.03
C ILE A 167 -20.66 17.49 0.13
N GLU A 168 -21.45 18.58 0.07
CA GLU A 168 -20.93 19.94 0.26
C GLU A 168 -20.45 20.18 1.68
N ASN A 169 -21.23 19.77 2.69
CA ASN A 169 -20.86 19.95 4.10
C ASN A 169 -19.57 19.19 4.46
N LEU A 170 -19.31 18.06 3.83
CA LEU A 170 -18.09 17.28 4.00
C LEU A 170 -16.92 17.79 3.13
N GLY A 171 -17.16 18.77 2.24
CA GLY A 171 -16.16 19.32 1.33
C GLY A 171 -15.59 18.29 0.33
N VAL A 172 -16.30 17.18 0.11
CA VAL A 172 -15.81 16.06 -0.72
C VAL A 172 -15.54 16.48 -2.16
N THR A 173 -16.34 17.40 -2.71
CA THR A 173 -16.14 17.92 -4.09
C THR A 173 -14.93 18.83 -4.24
N GLU A 174 -14.41 19.36 -3.14
CA GLU A 174 -13.25 20.27 -3.15
C GLU A 174 -11.92 19.51 -3.21
N TRP A 175 -11.95 18.18 -3.17
CA TRP A 175 -10.74 17.38 -3.22
C TRP A 175 -10.18 17.30 -4.64
N ASP A 176 -8.92 17.70 -4.80
CA ASP A 176 -8.23 17.68 -6.08
C ASP A 176 -7.98 16.27 -6.64
N MET A 177 -8.25 15.25 -5.85
CA MET A 177 -8.06 13.85 -6.23
C MET A 177 -9.10 13.30 -7.21
N TRP A 178 -10.19 14.00 -7.47
CA TRP A 178 -11.25 13.49 -8.36
C TRP A 178 -10.84 13.57 -9.84
N ALA A 179 -11.17 12.52 -10.59
CA ALA A 179 -10.71 12.35 -11.98
C ALA A 179 -11.30 13.38 -12.95
N TYR A 180 -12.57 13.78 -12.81
CA TYR A 180 -13.27 14.74 -13.67
C TYR A 180 -12.95 14.64 -15.18
N GLY A 181 -12.71 13.42 -15.67
CA GLY A 181 -12.30 13.17 -17.06
C GLY A 181 -10.82 12.83 -17.21
N ASP A 182 -10.00 13.03 -16.20
CA ASP A 182 -8.62 12.55 -16.16
C ASP A 182 -8.55 11.03 -15.98
N GLU A 183 -7.40 10.45 -16.30
CA GLU A 183 -7.16 9.02 -16.14
C GLU A 183 -7.15 8.61 -14.65
N PRO A 184 -8.07 7.74 -14.20
CA PRO A 184 -8.11 7.32 -12.81
C PRO A 184 -7.00 6.30 -12.48
N VAL A 185 -6.59 6.25 -11.21
CA VAL A 185 -5.58 5.30 -10.70
C VAL A 185 -5.88 3.84 -11.06
N THR A 186 -7.15 3.47 -11.12
CA THR A 186 -7.59 2.12 -11.48
C THR A 186 -7.22 1.75 -12.92
N ALA A 187 -7.33 2.69 -13.87
CA ALA A 187 -6.91 2.48 -15.26
C ALA A 187 -5.39 2.32 -15.36
N VAL A 188 -4.62 3.14 -14.62
CA VAL A 188 -3.14 3.02 -14.59
C VAL A 188 -2.71 1.68 -13.99
N VAL A 189 -3.38 1.19 -12.95
CA VAL A 189 -3.10 -0.13 -12.35
C VAL A 189 -3.39 -1.27 -13.34
N ASP A 190 -4.38 -1.11 -14.22
CA ASP A 190 -4.72 -2.10 -15.25
C ASP A 190 -3.69 -2.17 -16.39
N GLU A 191 -2.84 -1.16 -16.59
CA GLU A 191 -1.73 -1.22 -17.56
C GLU A 191 -0.67 -2.25 -17.17
N GLN A 192 -0.66 -2.73 -15.92
CA GLN A 192 0.28 -3.71 -15.40
C GLN A 192 1.76 -3.30 -15.63
N ALA A 193 2.07 -2.03 -15.37
CA ALA A 193 3.45 -1.56 -15.34
C ALA A 193 4.32 -2.42 -14.42
N ASP A 194 5.65 -2.44 -14.63
CA ASP A 194 6.55 -3.19 -13.73
C ASP A 194 6.42 -2.71 -12.28
N ALA A 195 6.22 -1.39 -12.08
CA ALA A 195 5.81 -0.83 -10.80
C ALA A 195 4.82 0.34 -10.99
N THR A 196 3.80 0.40 -10.15
CA THR A 196 2.89 1.55 -10.00
C THR A 196 2.97 2.04 -8.56
N VAL A 197 3.51 3.22 -8.35
CA VAL A 197 3.56 3.88 -7.04
C VAL A 197 2.39 4.84 -6.93
N VAL A 198 1.55 4.61 -5.95
CA VAL A 198 0.41 5.44 -5.60
C VAL A 198 0.83 6.28 -4.39
N ASP A 199 1.34 7.48 -4.67
CA ASP A 199 1.76 8.43 -3.65
C ASP A 199 0.55 9.00 -2.92
N LEU A 200 0.46 8.73 -1.63
CA LEU A 200 -0.62 9.15 -0.75
C LEU A 200 -0.17 10.24 0.25
N GLY A 201 1.13 10.59 0.23
CA GLY A 201 1.77 11.35 1.29
C GLY A 201 1.43 12.84 1.33
N SER A 202 0.95 13.41 0.23
CA SER A 202 0.68 14.85 0.14
C SER A 202 -0.80 15.21 0.28
N PHE A 203 -1.67 14.25 0.54
CA PHE A 203 -3.08 14.55 0.80
C PHE A 203 -3.26 15.32 2.11
N GLY A 204 -4.15 16.33 2.09
CA GLY A 204 -4.43 17.18 3.25
C GLY A 204 -5.28 16.51 4.33
N ALA A 205 -6.03 15.49 3.98
CA ALA A 205 -6.94 14.77 4.88
C ALA A 205 -6.70 13.25 4.81
N LYS A 206 -6.83 12.58 5.96
CA LYS A 206 -6.70 11.12 6.06
C LYS A 206 -7.71 10.39 5.18
N GLU A 207 -8.91 10.95 5.05
CA GLU A 207 -10.00 10.41 4.23
C GLU A 207 -9.64 10.36 2.74
N GLN A 208 -8.87 11.32 2.23
CA GLN A 208 -8.40 11.33 0.84
C GLN A 208 -7.44 10.15 0.60
N MET A 209 -6.46 9.98 1.49
CA MET A 209 -5.52 8.86 1.46
C MET A 209 -6.25 7.51 1.50
N GLN A 210 -7.20 7.35 2.42
CA GLN A 210 -7.98 6.13 2.59
C GLN A 210 -8.87 5.84 1.39
N THR A 211 -9.47 6.88 0.82
CA THR A 211 -10.31 6.76 -0.39
C THR A 211 -9.50 6.29 -1.59
N ALA A 212 -8.30 6.85 -1.82
CA ALA A 212 -7.42 6.44 -2.91
C ALA A 212 -6.93 5.00 -2.72
N ALA A 213 -6.51 4.64 -1.51
CA ALA A 213 -6.11 3.27 -1.19
C ALA A 213 -7.25 2.27 -1.39
N LEU A 214 -8.46 2.61 -0.92
CA LEU A 214 -9.65 1.78 -1.06
C LEU A 214 -10.03 1.59 -2.53
N ALA A 215 -10.00 2.66 -3.35
CA ALA A 215 -10.27 2.60 -4.78
C ALA A 215 -9.37 1.56 -5.49
N VAL A 216 -8.07 1.56 -5.19
CA VAL A 216 -7.12 0.59 -5.75
C VAL A 216 -7.43 -0.82 -5.27
N LEU A 217 -7.63 -1.02 -3.98
CA LEU A 217 -7.83 -2.35 -3.40
C LEU A 217 -9.18 -2.96 -3.80
N GLU A 218 -10.25 -2.16 -3.89
CA GLU A 218 -11.54 -2.60 -4.42
C GLU A 218 -11.46 -2.98 -5.88
N HIS A 219 -10.80 -2.17 -6.69
CA HIS A 219 -10.59 -2.45 -8.10
C HIS A 219 -9.87 -3.78 -8.31
N LEU A 220 -8.76 -4.00 -7.61
CA LEU A 220 -8.03 -5.26 -7.66
C LEU A 220 -8.88 -6.44 -7.20
N TRP A 221 -9.70 -6.23 -6.16
CA TRP A 221 -10.58 -7.28 -5.65
C TRP A 221 -11.73 -7.59 -6.59
N ASN A 222 -12.36 -6.60 -7.18
CA ASN A 222 -13.47 -6.76 -8.10
C ASN A 222 -13.03 -7.49 -9.39
N ASN A 223 -11.80 -7.22 -9.85
CA ASN A 223 -11.19 -7.87 -11.03
C ASN A 223 -10.37 -9.13 -10.69
N ARG A 224 -10.43 -9.64 -9.46
CA ARG A 224 -9.61 -10.78 -8.98
C ARG A 224 -9.72 -12.05 -9.81
N HIS A 225 -10.84 -12.25 -10.50
CA HIS A 225 -11.08 -13.44 -11.33
C HIS A 225 -10.20 -13.49 -12.59
N GLU A 226 -9.59 -12.38 -12.98
CA GLU A 226 -8.58 -12.33 -14.05
C GLU A 226 -7.29 -13.03 -13.65
N ARG A 227 -7.06 -13.23 -12.35
CA ARG A 227 -5.90 -13.94 -11.78
C ARG A 227 -4.55 -13.40 -12.21
N VAL A 228 -4.45 -12.11 -12.35
CA VAL A 228 -3.16 -11.44 -12.62
C VAL A 228 -2.35 -11.38 -11.33
N GLY A 229 -1.16 -12.00 -11.33
CA GLY A 229 -0.25 -11.96 -10.16
C GLY A 229 0.28 -10.56 -9.93
N ARG A 230 0.11 -10.00 -8.73
CA ARG A 230 0.61 -8.67 -8.34
C ARG A 230 1.10 -8.67 -6.89
N LEU A 231 2.23 -8.01 -6.66
CA LEU A 231 2.69 -7.69 -5.31
C LEU A 231 2.13 -6.32 -4.92
N VAL A 232 1.25 -6.30 -3.93
CA VAL A 232 0.65 -5.06 -3.40
C VAL A 232 1.34 -4.71 -2.09
N VAL A 233 2.11 -3.65 -2.11
CA VAL A 233 2.85 -3.13 -0.95
C VAL A 233 2.01 -2.08 -0.25
N LEU A 234 1.71 -2.31 1.02
CA LEU A 234 1.06 -1.34 1.90
C LEU A 234 2.14 -0.80 2.84
N ASP A 235 2.75 0.33 2.47
CA ASP A 235 3.70 0.95 3.39
C ASP A 235 2.96 1.66 4.51
N GLU A 236 3.57 1.75 5.67
CA GLU A 236 2.94 2.20 6.92
C GLU A 236 1.52 1.61 7.11
N ALA A 237 1.42 0.29 6.93
CA ALA A 237 0.16 -0.47 6.93
C ALA A 237 -0.75 -0.17 8.14
N HIS A 238 -0.20 0.33 9.25
CA HIS A 238 -0.97 0.76 10.41
C HIS A 238 -1.89 1.97 10.14
N ASN A 239 -1.65 2.74 9.06
CA ASN A 239 -2.52 3.83 8.63
C ASN A 239 -3.70 3.34 7.76
N LEU A 240 -3.59 2.13 7.18
CA LEU A 240 -4.55 1.57 6.23
C LEU A 240 -5.34 0.39 6.78
N CYS A 241 -4.80 -0.34 7.76
CA CYS A 241 -5.37 -1.58 8.29
C CYS A 241 -5.34 -1.57 9.82
N SER A 242 -6.12 -0.67 10.43
CA SER A 242 -6.19 -0.49 11.89
C SER A 242 -6.99 -1.62 12.57
N PRO A 243 -6.57 -2.13 13.74
CA PRO A 243 -7.40 -3.01 14.55
C PRO A 243 -8.60 -2.28 15.19
N GLU A 244 -8.54 -0.95 15.26
CA GLU A 244 -9.53 -0.08 15.89
C GLU A 244 -9.89 1.06 14.91
N PRO A 245 -10.69 0.78 13.85
CA PRO A 245 -11.07 1.79 12.89
C PRO A 245 -11.93 2.88 13.56
N SER A 246 -11.69 4.13 13.20
CA SER A 246 -12.33 5.32 13.80
C SER A 246 -13.43 5.92 12.94
N SER A 247 -13.61 5.43 11.72
CA SER A 247 -14.65 5.88 10.78
C SER A 247 -15.15 4.73 9.91
N PRO A 248 -16.37 4.84 9.32
CA PRO A 248 -16.88 3.83 8.39
C PRO A 248 -15.95 3.58 7.19
N LEU A 249 -15.26 4.61 6.70
CA LEU A 249 -14.29 4.47 5.61
C LEU A 249 -13.07 3.65 6.03
N GLU A 250 -12.54 3.90 7.22
CA GLU A 250 -11.42 3.15 7.79
C GLU A 250 -11.79 1.69 8.07
N GLU A 251 -13.00 1.45 8.56
CA GLU A 251 -13.53 0.11 8.77
C GLU A 251 -13.60 -0.67 7.45
N LEU A 252 -14.17 -0.07 6.40
CA LEU A 252 -14.30 -0.69 5.09
C LEU A 252 -12.96 -0.96 4.43
N LEU A 253 -11.98 -0.05 4.55
CA LEU A 253 -10.61 -0.24 4.07
C LEU A 253 -9.94 -1.41 4.81
N THR A 254 -10.07 -1.46 6.13
CA THR A 254 -9.54 -2.55 6.96
C THR A 254 -10.18 -3.89 6.59
N GLU A 255 -11.51 -3.94 6.45
CA GLU A 255 -12.24 -5.15 6.00
C GLU A 255 -11.71 -5.64 4.64
N ARG A 256 -11.48 -4.74 3.69
CA ARG A 256 -10.96 -5.08 2.36
C ARG A 256 -9.55 -5.67 2.44
N ILE A 257 -8.66 -5.08 3.22
CA ILE A 257 -7.29 -5.59 3.40
C ILE A 257 -7.30 -6.97 4.09
N VAL A 258 -8.10 -7.13 5.14
CA VAL A 258 -8.26 -8.43 5.83
C VAL A 258 -8.83 -9.49 4.88
N GLN A 259 -9.80 -9.14 4.03
CA GLN A 259 -10.35 -10.04 3.04
C GLN A 259 -9.31 -10.46 2.00
N ILE A 260 -8.52 -9.51 1.48
CA ILE A 260 -7.42 -9.82 0.55
C ILE A 260 -6.37 -10.68 1.23
N ALA A 261 -6.03 -10.42 2.48
CA ALA A 261 -5.09 -11.25 3.24
C ALA A 261 -5.60 -12.70 3.39
N ALA A 262 -6.89 -12.90 3.64
CA ALA A 262 -7.47 -14.23 3.79
C ALA A 262 -7.60 -15.00 2.46
N GLU A 263 -7.93 -14.33 1.36
CA GLU A 263 -8.36 -14.99 0.13
C GLU A 263 -7.53 -14.62 -1.11
N GLY A 264 -6.84 -13.47 -1.11
CA GLY A 264 -6.18 -12.86 -2.27
C GLY A 264 -5.16 -13.76 -2.95
N ARG A 265 -4.49 -14.64 -2.19
CA ARG A 265 -3.48 -15.58 -2.73
C ARG A 265 -4.03 -16.45 -3.87
N LYS A 266 -5.28 -16.86 -3.81
CA LYS A 266 -5.94 -17.68 -4.84
C LYS A 266 -6.13 -16.94 -6.16
N TYR A 267 -6.13 -15.63 -6.07
CA TYR A 267 -6.40 -14.73 -7.18
C TYR A 267 -5.16 -13.98 -7.68
N GLY A 268 -3.99 -14.23 -7.07
CA GLY A 268 -2.76 -13.56 -7.45
C GLY A 268 -2.55 -12.20 -6.78
N ILE A 269 -3.34 -11.84 -5.77
CA ILE A 269 -3.15 -10.60 -5.01
C ILE A 269 -2.34 -10.94 -3.77
N TRP A 270 -1.06 -10.54 -3.74
CA TRP A 270 -0.13 -10.84 -2.67
C TRP A 270 0.27 -9.57 -1.94
N LEU A 271 -0.01 -9.52 -0.62
CA LEU A 271 0.26 -8.36 0.20
C LEU A 271 1.68 -8.39 0.78
N LEU A 272 2.34 -7.24 0.77
CA LEU A 272 3.48 -6.94 1.62
C LEU A 272 3.06 -5.79 2.56
N LEU A 273 2.89 -6.10 3.83
CA LEU A 273 2.51 -5.14 4.86
C LEU A 273 3.78 -4.61 5.53
N SER A 274 4.10 -3.34 5.33
CA SER A 274 5.27 -2.68 5.92
C SER A 274 4.82 -1.72 7.03
N THR A 275 5.44 -1.78 8.20
CA THR A 275 5.09 -0.89 9.32
C THR A 275 6.20 -0.75 10.36
N GLN A 276 6.21 0.37 11.05
CA GLN A 276 7.00 0.57 12.28
C GLN A 276 6.21 0.27 13.58
N ARG A 277 4.90 -0.01 13.47
CA ARG A 277 3.98 -0.23 14.60
C ARG A 277 3.19 -1.52 14.42
N PRO A 278 3.80 -2.70 14.64
CA PRO A 278 3.15 -3.99 14.38
C PRO A 278 1.85 -4.17 15.15
N SER A 279 1.79 -3.77 16.42
CA SER A 279 0.58 -3.84 17.27
C SER A 279 -0.59 -2.94 16.80
N LYS A 280 -0.35 -2.04 15.84
CA LYS A 280 -1.38 -1.17 15.23
C LYS A 280 -1.84 -1.65 13.85
N VAL A 281 -1.46 -2.84 13.44
CA VAL A 281 -1.99 -3.50 12.24
C VAL A 281 -2.97 -4.60 12.65
N HIS A 282 -4.07 -4.72 11.92
CA HIS A 282 -5.13 -5.67 12.25
C HIS A 282 -4.61 -7.11 12.32
N PRO A 283 -4.83 -7.85 13.44
CA PRO A 283 -4.21 -9.17 13.68
C PRO A 283 -4.62 -10.23 12.65
N ASN A 284 -5.84 -10.15 12.09
CA ASN A 284 -6.28 -11.06 11.04
C ASN A 284 -5.51 -10.88 9.73
N ALA A 285 -4.99 -9.68 9.44
CA ALA A 285 -4.13 -9.47 8.28
C ALA A 285 -2.71 -10.00 8.56
N LEU A 286 -2.16 -9.74 9.75
CA LEU A 286 -0.83 -10.23 10.15
C LEU A 286 -0.74 -11.75 10.16
N SER A 287 -1.74 -12.43 10.71
CA SER A 287 -1.77 -13.90 10.82
C SER A 287 -1.78 -14.63 9.48
N GLN A 288 -2.07 -13.93 8.38
CA GLN A 288 -2.02 -14.48 7.02
C GLN A 288 -0.66 -14.34 6.33
N CYS A 289 0.32 -13.71 6.99
CA CYS A 289 1.65 -13.53 6.43
C CYS A 289 2.52 -14.77 6.70
N ASP A 290 2.97 -15.40 5.63
CA ASP A 290 3.85 -16.58 5.67
C ASP A 290 5.34 -16.21 5.63
N ASN A 291 5.66 -14.93 5.39
CA ASN A 291 7.02 -14.39 5.35
C ASN A 291 7.16 -13.25 6.34
N LEU A 292 8.29 -13.18 7.01
CA LEU A 292 8.66 -12.13 7.97
C LEU A 292 10.02 -11.53 7.63
N ALA A 293 10.07 -10.20 7.53
CA ALA A 293 11.29 -9.41 7.59
C ALA A 293 11.21 -8.51 8.83
N LEU A 294 12.04 -8.76 9.81
CA LEU A 294 12.07 -8.03 11.08
C LEU A 294 13.41 -7.30 11.22
N MET A 295 13.34 -5.99 11.20
CA MET A 295 14.50 -5.12 11.47
C MET A 295 14.55 -4.76 12.97
N ARG A 296 15.40 -3.78 13.34
CA ARG A 296 15.52 -3.37 14.74
C ARG A 296 14.16 -3.01 15.34
N MET A 297 13.84 -3.59 16.49
CA MET A 297 12.63 -3.36 17.27
C MET A 297 13.00 -3.26 18.74
N SER A 298 12.71 -2.15 19.41
CA SER A 298 13.07 -1.95 20.83
C SER A 298 11.99 -2.36 21.82
N SER A 299 10.76 -2.59 21.36
CA SER A 299 9.64 -2.98 22.21
C SER A 299 9.65 -4.50 22.45
N ALA A 300 9.91 -4.92 23.68
CA ALA A 300 9.83 -6.33 24.05
C ALA A 300 8.41 -6.90 23.90
N ASN A 301 7.38 -6.08 24.11
CA ASN A 301 5.99 -6.50 23.94
C ASN A 301 5.68 -6.78 22.47
N ASP A 302 6.09 -5.88 21.54
CA ASP A 302 5.90 -6.10 20.12
C ASP A 302 6.63 -7.36 19.64
N LEU A 303 7.86 -7.62 20.13
CA LEU A 303 8.60 -8.84 19.80
C LEU A 303 7.91 -10.11 20.31
N ALA A 304 7.34 -10.05 21.52
CA ALA A 304 6.59 -11.19 22.07
C ALA A 304 5.31 -11.48 21.24
N GLU A 305 4.57 -10.44 20.84
CA GLU A 305 3.40 -10.57 19.97
C GLU A 305 3.77 -11.11 18.57
N LEU A 306 4.88 -10.63 18.01
CA LEU A 306 5.41 -11.15 16.74
C LEU A 306 5.82 -12.62 16.87
N GLY A 307 6.42 -13.03 17.98
CA GLY A 307 6.75 -14.42 18.25
C GLY A 307 5.54 -15.34 18.32
N LEU A 308 4.42 -14.84 18.88
CA LEU A 308 3.14 -15.58 18.89
C LEU A 308 2.52 -15.66 17.49
N THR A 309 2.62 -14.60 16.71
CA THR A 309 2.02 -14.55 15.37
C THR A 309 2.84 -15.33 14.35
N PHE A 310 4.17 -15.20 14.39
CA PHE A 310 5.12 -15.82 13.44
C PHE A 310 5.89 -16.98 14.09
N GLY A 311 5.17 -17.95 14.66
CA GLY A 311 5.76 -19.07 15.39
C GLY A 311 6.77 -19.93 14.63
N TYR A 312 6.95 -19.69 13.32
CA TYR A 312 8.02 -20.28 12.51
C TYR A 312 9.36 -19.52 12.62
N ALA A 313 9.37 -18.31 13.18
CA ALA A 313 10.60 -17.56 13.42
C ALA A 313 11.17 -17.95 14.80
N PRO A 314 12.43 -18.41 14.90
CA PRO A 314 13.02 -18.81 16.17
C PRO A 314 13.05 -17.66 17.18
N ALA A 315 12.59 -17.90 18.40
CA ALA A 315 12.52 -16.88 19.47
C ALA A 315 13.89 -16.22 19.72
N GLU A 316 14.96 -17.01 19.72
CA GLU A 316 16.34 -16.50 19.90
C GLU A 316 16.74 -15.48 18.82
N LEU A 317 16.26 -15.65 17.58
CA LEU A 317 16.52 -14.72 16.47
C LEU A 317 15.64 -13.48 16.57
N LEU A 318 14.38 -13.62 17.02
CA LEU A 318 13.48 -12.50 17.29
C LEU A 318 14.06 -11.59 18.38
N ASP A 319 14.54 -12.16 19.48
CA ASP A 319 15.14 -11.41 20.59
C ASP A 319 16.38 -10.61 20.16
N ARG A 320 17.14 -11.12 19.18
CA ARG A 320 18.29 -10.39 18.61
C ARG A 320 17.90 -9.08 17.94
N ALA A 321 16.64 -8.92 17.51
CA ALA A 321 16.18 -7.71 16.83
C ALA A 321 16.29 -6.45 17.69
N MET A 322 16.29 -6.57 19.03
CA MET A 322 16.55 -5.45 19.94
C MET A 322 17.94 -4.83 19.75
N GLY A 323 18.91 -5.66 19.39
CA GLY A 323 20.32 -5.26 19.21
C GLY A 323 20.73 -5.01 17.75
N PHE A 324 19.82 -5.11 16.79
CA PHE A 324 20.16 -4.90 15.38
C PHE A 324 20.62 -3.46 15.12
N LYS A 325 21.65 -3.33 14.31
CA LYS A 325 22.10 -2.07 13.75
C LYS A 325 21.24 -1.70 12.54
N GLN A 326 21.38 -0.48 12.05
CA GLN A 326 20.71 -0.03 10.82
C GLN A 326 21.03 -0.97 9.64
N GLY A 327 20.01 -1.37 8.90
CA GLY A 327 20.12 -2.27 7.76
C GLY A 327 20.31 -3.75 8.13
N GLN A 328 20.28 -4.12 9.42
CA GLN A 328 20.24 -5.53 9.83
C GLN A 328 18.81 -5.99 9.99
N ALA A 329 18.53 -7.20 9.49
CA ALA A 329 17.17 -7.76 9.52
C ALA A 329 17.22 -9.29 9.69
N LEU A 330 16.23 -9.82 10.42
CA LEU A 330 15.89 -11.23 10.41
C LEU A 330 14.92 -11.49 9.27
N PHE A 331 15.25 -12.44 8.39
CA PHE A 331 14.35 -12.96 7.38
C PHE A 331 13.94 -14.39 7.75
N ALA A 332 12.63 -14.64 7.79
CA ALA A 332 12.07 -15.95 8.14
C ALA A 332 10.80 -16.23 7.32
N GLY A 333 10.47 -17.51 7.17
CA GLY A 333 9.33 -17.94 6.36
C GLY A 333 9.74 -18.51 5.02
N GLY A 334 8.75 -18.75 4.15
CA GLY A 334 8.98 -19.49 2.91
C GLY A 334 9.92 -18.82 1.89
N PHE A 335 10.06 -17.50 1.95
CA PHE A 335 10.92 -16.76 1.02
C PHE A 335 12.42 -16.79 1.40
N ALA A 336 12.76 -17.08 2.65
CA ALA A 336 14.14 -17.30 3.08
C ALA A 336 14.46 -18.81 3.06
N PRO A 337 15.68 -19.24 2.68
CA PRO A 337 16.09 -20.65 2.72
C PRO A 337 15.94 -21.26 4.11
N GLU A 338 16.28 -20.47 5.12
CA GLU A 338 16.12 -20.74 6.55
C GLU A 338 16.01 -19.40 7.30
N PRO A 339 15.51 -19.37 8.53
CA PRO A 339 15.54 -18.15 9.33
C PRO A 339 16.99 -17.66 9.53
N GLN A 340 17.27 -16.45 9.04
CA GLN A 340 18.65 -15.93 8.99
C GLN A 340 18.69 -14.42 9.22
N VAL A 341 19.77 -13.96 9.87
CA VAL A 341 20.02 -12.53 10.05
C VAL A 341 20.96 -12.05 8.95
N ILE A 342 20.54 -10.98 8.27
CA ILE A 342 21.18 -10.45 7.08
C ILE A 342 21.56 -8.99 7.33
N GLN A 343 22.75 -8.57 6.84
CA GLN A 343 23.03 -7.18 6.54
C GLN A 343 22.51 -6.90 5.14
N VAL A 344 21.47 -6.08 5.04
CA VAL A 344 20.84 -5.70 3.76
C VAL A 344 21.85 -4.99 2.88
N GLY A 345 21.78 -5.28 1.60
CA GLY A 345 22.66 -4.77 0.57
C GLY A 345 22.39 -3.30 0.22
N LYS A 346 23.06 -2.84 -0.82
CA LYS A 346 23.00 -1.47 -1.27
C LYS A 346 21.72 -1.22 -2.07
N ARG A 347 21.04 -0.12 -1.80
CA ARG A 347 19.92 0.37 -2.61
C ARG A 347 20.44 1.03 -3.88
N LEU A 348 19.79 0.75 -5.00
CA LEU A 348 20.18 1.20 -6.34
C LEU A 348 19.42 2.47 -6.76
N THR A 349 18.25 2.71 -6.18
CA THR A 349 17.38 3.84 -6.52
C THR A 349 17.33 4.88 -5.41
N GLU A 350 16.93 6.09 -5.76
CA GLU A 350 16.77 7.18 -4.80
C GLU A 350 15.56 6.97 -3.88
N GLU A 351 15.63 7.55 -2.69
CA GLU A 351 14.52 7.60 -1.73
C GLU A 351 13.72 8.89 -1.93
N GLY A 352 12.40 8.81 -1.82
CA GLY A 352 11.52 9.97 -1.97
C GLY A 352 11.59 10.90 -0.78
N GLY A 353 11.54 10.37 0.42
CA GLY A 353 11.65 11.12 1.67
C GLY A 353 13.11 11.41 2.03
N SER A 354 13.49 12.68 2.17
CA SER A 354 14.79 13.06 2.73
C SER A 354 14.58 13.82 4.04
N ASP A 355 15.27 13.40 5.09
CA ASP A 355 15.33 14.19 6.32
C ASP A 355 16.02 15.54 6.03
N VAL A 356 15.40 16.61 6.52
CA VAL A 356 16.04 17.94 6.48
C VAL A 356 17.17 17.96 7.52
N ALA A 357 18.39 18.15 7.05
CA ALA A 357 19.54 18.23 7.94
C ALA A 357 19.40 19.43 8.90
N VAL A 358 19.78 19.22 10.17
CA VAL A 358 19.85 20.32 11.13
C VAL A 358 20.94 21.30 10.65
N PRO A 359 20.60 22.60 10.42
CA PRO A 359 21.63 23.57 10.04
C PRO A 359 22.59 23.77 11.22
N LEU A 360 23.81 23.27 11.05
CA LEU A 360 24.90 23.46 12.02
C LEU A 360 25.60 24.79 11.73
N ARG A 361 26.09 25.46 12.82
CA ARG A 361 26.86 26.73 12.72
C ARG A 361 28.32 26.45 12.42
#